data_b76802b62861923410840041007895c7
#
_entry.id   b76802b62861923410840041007895c7
#
_cell.length_a   1.000
_cell.length_b   1.000
_cell.length_c   1.000
_cell.angle_alpha   90.00
_cell.angle_beta   90.00
_cell.angle_gamma   90.00
#
_symmetry.space_group_name_H-M   'P 1'
#
loop_
_entity.id
_entity.type
_entity.pdbx_description
1 polymer ?
#
loop_
_entity_poly.entity_id
_entity_poly.type
_entity_poly.pdbx_seq_one_letter_code
_entity_poly.pdbx_strand_id
1 'polypeptide(L)'
;DAAPYAAEDADITWRLWQTFRPQLHRAQVTTVYETLERPLVPVLARMERAGIKLDRDVLSRMSTAFAQKMGALEAEIHDLAGARFNVGSPAQLGEILFEKMGLEGGKKGKSGKYSTPADVLEDLATTHDLPARVLDWRQLSKLKSTYTDALQDHVNAETGRVHTSYSIAGANTGRLASTDPNLQNIPVRSEEGRRIREAFVAETGKVLVSLDYSQIELRILAHIAGI
;
A
#
# COMPACT_ATOMS: atom_id res chain seq x y z
N ASP A 1 -8.55 13.89 -34.50
CA ASP A 1 -8.05 15.25 -34.23
C ASP A 1 -7.94 15.46 -32.71
N ALA A 2 -6.72 15.60 -32.20
CA ALA A 2 -6.49 15.68 -30.75
C ALA A 2 -6.76 17.09 -30.18
N ALA A 3 -6.78 18.13 -31.01
CA ALA A 3 -6.90 19.49 -30.56
C ALA A 3 -8.27 19.82 -29.92
N PRO A 4 -9.45 19.43 -30.49
CA PRO A 4 -10.72 19.64 -29.83
C PRO A 4 -10.82 18.93 -28.47
N TYR A 5 -10.31 17.70 -28.37
CA TYR A 5 -10.32 16.93 -27.14
C TYR A 5 -9.50 17.61 -26.02
N ALA A 6 -8.28 18.03 -26.33
CA ALA A 6 -7.43 18.72 -25.37
C ALA A 6 -7.97 20.11 -24.98
N ALA A 7 -8.63 20.81 -25.92
CA ALA A 7 -9.27 22.08 -25.63
C ALA A 7 -10.50 21.94 -24.74
N GLU A 8 -11.27 20.84 -24.89
CA GLU A 8 -12.42 20.52 -24.03
C GLU A 8 -11.98 20.30 -22.58
N ASP A 9 -10.93 19.55 -22.34
CA ASP A 9 -10.38 19.33 -20.99
C ASP A 9 -10.03 20.65 -20.29
N ALA A 10 -9.39 21.57 -21.01
CA ALA A 10 -9.03 22.87 -20.49
C ALA A 10 -10.25 23.76 -20.21
N ASP A 11 -11.24 23.78 -21.13
CA ASP A 11 -12.47 24.56 -20.97
C ASP A 11 -13.33 24.06 -19.80
N ILE A 12 -13.50 22.73 -19.69
CA ILE A 12 -14.25 22.12 -18.57
C ILE A 12 -13.55 22.42 -17.24
N THR A 13 -12.25 22.29 -17.16
CA THR A 13 -11.46 22.63 -15.96
C THR A 13 -11.67 24.08 -15.55
N TRP A 14 -11.64 25.01 -16.52
CA TRP A 14 -11.90 26.42 -16.27
C TRP A 14 -13.32 26.70 -15.78
N ARG A 15 -14.33 26.08 -16.38
CA ARG A 15 -15.75 26.20 -15.95
C ARG A 15 -15.97 25.63 -14.55
N LEU A 16 -15.34 24.51 -14.22
CA LEU A 16 -15.36 23.95 -12.87
C LEU A 16 -14.76 24.91 -11.86
N TRP A 17 -13.62 25.53 -12.19
CA TRP A 17 -13.01 26.54 -11.34
C TRP A 17 -13.95 27.74 -11.11
N GLN A 18 -14.56 28.28 -12.16
CA GLN A 18 -15.51 29.37 -12.03
C GLN A 18 -16.72 29.00 -11.16
N THR A 19 -17.17 27.76 -11.25
CA THR A 19 -18.33 27.26 -10.47
C THR A 19 -17.94 27.04 -9.00
N PHE A 20 -16.78 26.47 -8.72
CA PHE A 20 -16.39 26.10 -7.35
C PHE A 20 -15.78 27.25 -6.56
N ARG A 21 -15.09 28.17 -7.19
CA ARG A 21 -14.45 29.30 -6.50
C ARG A 21 -15.39 30.06 -5.53
N PRO A 22 -16.61 30.48 -5.91
CA PRO A 22 -17.53 31.12 -4.96
C PRO A 22 -18.06 30.18 -3.88
N GLN A 23 -18.02 28.86 -4.12
CA GLN A 23 -18.47 27.86 -3.14
C GLN A 23 -17.44 27.67 -2.02
N LEU A 24 -16.15 27.87 -2.27
CA LEU A 24 -15.12 27.81 -1.23
C LEU A 24 -15.40 28.75 -0.07
N HIS A 25 -15.87 29.96 -0.37
CA HIS A 25 -16.23 30.94 0.66
C HIS A 25 -17.49 30.50 1.43
N ARG A 26 -18.53 30.03 0.72
CA ARG A 26 -19.77 29.55 1.36
C ARG A 26 -19.53 28.34 2.26
N ALA A 27 -18.63 27.45 1.86
CA ALA A 27 -18.22 26.28 2.64
C ALA A 27 -17.20 26.60 3.75
N GLN A 28 -16.76 27.85 3.88
CA GLN A 28 -15.75 28.31 4.86
C GLN A 28 -14.39 27.58 4.74
N VAL A 29 -14.04 27.11 3.54
CA VAL A 29 -12.77 26.38 3.28
C VAL A 29 -11.76 27.19 2.47
N THR A 30 -12.03 28.47 2.20
CA THR A 30 -11.12 29.34 1.41
C THR A 30 -9.74 29.41 2.04
N THR A 31 -9.63 29.53 3.37
CA THR A 31 -8.35 29.57 4.06
C THR A 31 -7.57 28.29 3.87
N VAL A 32 -8.20 27.13 4.04
CA VAL A 32 -7.55 25.83 3.81
C VAL A 32 -7.03 25.74 2.38
N TYR A 33 -7.85 26.10 1.39
CA TYR A 33 -7.47 26.07 -0.01
C TYR A 33 -6.29 27.01 -0.32
N GLU A 34 -6.36 28.28 0.09
CA GLU A 34 -5.36 29.29 -0.28
C GLU A 34 -4.07 29.18 0.53
N THR A 35 -4.11 28.70 1.77
CA THR A 35 -2.93 28.67 2.65
C THR A 35 -2.29 27.29 2.80
N LEU A 36 -3.01 26.21 2.53
CA LEU A 36 -2.51 24.83 2.64
C LEU A 36 -2.46 24.12 1.28
N GLU A 37 -3.61 23.91 0.64
CA GLU A 37 -3.71 23.06 -0.54
C GLU A 37 -2.98 23.65 -1.75
N ARG A 38 -3.28 24.89 -2.09
CA ARG A 38 -2.69 25.56 -3.25
C ARG A 38 -1.17 25.75 -3.15
N PRO A 39 -0.58 26.21 -2.03
CA PRO A 39 0.86 26.28 -1.86
C PRO A 39 1.55 24.91 -1.82
N LEU A 40 0.84 23.83 -1.51
CA LEU A 40 1.39 22.47 -1.48
C LEU A 40 1.71 21.93 -2.89
N VAL A 41 0.95 22.35 -3.90
CA VAL A 41 1.12 21.86 -5.28
C VAL A 41 2.58 21.97 -5.78
N PRO A 42 3.25 23.13 -5.75
CA PRO A 42 4.65 23.22 -6.20
C PRO A 42 5.62 22.47 -5.30
N VAL A 43 5.29 22.21 -4.03
CA VAL A 43 6.09 21.37 -3.14
C VAL A 43 6.03 19.92 -3.59
N LEU A 44 4.82 19.39 -3.80
CA LEU A 44 4.63 18.01 -4.27
C LEU A 44 5.25 17.81 -5.66
N ALA A 45 5.08 18.75 -6.58
CA ALA A 45 5.72 18.68 -7.90
C ALA A 45 7.25 18.57 -7.81
N ARG A 46 7.90 19.27 -6.88
CA ARG A 46 9.34 19.12 -6.63
C ARG A 46 9.68 17.76 -6.02
N MET A 47 8.86 17.24 -5.10
CA MET A 47 9.06 15.92 -4.48
C MET A 47 8.94 14.82 -5.54
N GLU A 48 7.91 14.85 -6.38
CA GLU A 48 7.68 13.90 -7.47
C GLU A 48 8.84 13.93 -8.47
N ARG A 49 9.31 15.10 -8.87
CA ARG A 49 10.47 15.24 -9.75
C ARG A 49 11.78 14.76 -9.13
N ALA A 50 11.96 14.98 -7.84
CA ALA A 50 13.15 14.50 -7.13
C ALA A 50 13.14 12.97 -7.01
N GLY A 51 12.02 12.38 -6.72
CA GLY A 51 11.89 10.94 -6.47
C GLY A 51 12.75 10.45 -5.31
N ILE A 52 12.79 9.15 -5.12
CA ILE A 52 13.61 8.47 -4.10
C ILE A 52 14.48 7.40 -4.75
N LYS A 53 15.77 7.35 -4.37
CA LYS A 53 16.71 6.35 -4.89
C LYS A 53 16.46 5.00 -4.27
N LEU A 54 16.51 3.96 -5.11
CA LEU A 54 16.27 2.58 -4.73
C LEU A 54 17.47 1.71 -5.06
N ASP A 55 17.88 0.89 -4.10
CA ASP A 55 18.87 -0.18 -4.32
C ASP A 55 18.14 -1.44 -4.83
N ARG A 56 18.21 -1.67 -6.14
CA ARG A 56 17.57 -2.81 -6.80
C ARG A 56 18.19 -4.16 -6.39
N ASP A 57 19.48 -4.19 -6.06
CA ASP A 57 20.15 -5.43 -5.67
C ASP A 57 19.66 -5.90 -4.30
N VAL A 58 19.40 -4.96 -3.38
CA VAL A 58 18.75 -5.29 -2.10
C VAL A 58 17.39 -5.91 -2.33
N LEU A 59 16.53 -5.30 -3.15
CA LEU A 59 15.20 -5.83 -3.46
C LEU A 59 15.25 -7.19 -4.17
N SER A 60 16.15 -7.39 -5.12
CA SER A 60 16.32 -8.67 -5.83
C SER A 60 16.73 -9.80 -4.89
N ARG A 61 17.69 -9.55 -3.99
CA ARG A 61 18.08 -10.53 -2.96
C ARG A 61 16.92 -10.85 -2.03
N MET A 62 16.16 -9.85 -1.61
CA MET A 62 14.97 -10.05 -0.77
C MET A 62 13.88 -10.83 -1.49
N SER A 63 13.61 -10.52 -2.75
CA SER A 63 12.63 -11.25 -3.58
C SER A 63 12.98 -12.73 -3.66
N THR A 64 14.28 -13.06 -3.89
CA THR A 64 14.75 -14.43 -3.91
C THR A 64 14.58 -15.11 -2.54
N ALA A 65 14.93 -14.44 -1.46
CA ALA A 65 14.79 -14.98 -0.10
C ALA A 65 13.30 -15.21 0.27
N PHE A 66 12.41 -14.29 -0.13
CA PHE A 66 10.97 -14.47 0.06
C PHE A 66 10.42 -15.65 -0.75
N ALA A 67 10.84 -15.82 -2.01
CA ALA A 67 10.45 -16.96 -2.82
C ALA A 67 10.88 -18.30 -2.18
N GLN A 68 12.08 -18.37 -1.62
CA GLN A 68 12.54 -19.56 -0.91
C GLN A 68 11.73 -19.84 0.36
N LYS A 69 11.47 -18.83 1.19
CA LYS A 69 10.63 -18.97 2.38
C LYS A 69 9.19 -19.38 2.02
N MET A 70 8.62 -18.79 0.96
CA MET A 70 7.28 -19.15 0.48
C MET A 70 7.23 -20.60 0.02
N GLY A 71 8.25 -21.10 -0.69
CA GLY A 71 8.34 -22.50 -1.12
C GLY A 71 8.42 -23.47 0.07
N ALA A 72 9.14 -23.12 1.13
CA ALA A 72 9.20 -23.93 2.36
C ALA A 72 7.83 -23.94 3.07
N LEU A 73 7.18 -22.79 3.23
CA LEU A 73 5.83 -22.71 3.82
C LEU A 73 4.79 -23.45 2.98
N GLU A 74 4.89 -23.41 1.66
CA GLU A 74 3.99 -24.15 0.77
C GLU A 74 4.13 -25.66 0.96
N ALA A 75 5.35 -26.17 1.14
CA ALA A 75 5.59 -27.58 1.47
C ALA A 75 4.97 -27.96 2.82
N GLU A 76 5.19 -27.16 3.89
CA GLU A 76 4.57 -27.36 5.20
C GLU A 76 3.03 -27.35 5.12
N ILE A 77 2.46 -26.39 4.39
CA ILE A 77 1.02 -26.27 4.19
C ILE A 77 0.44 -27.52 3.50
N HIS A 78 1.13 -28.02 2.47
CA HIS A 78 0.73 -29.24 1.76
C HIS A 78 0.80 -30.48 2.66
N ASP A 79 1.85 -30.58 3.50
CA ASP A 79 1.98 -31.69 4.46
C ASP A 79 0.88 -31.65 5.52
N LEU A 80 0.59 -30.47 6.09
CA LEU A 80 -0.51 -30.29 7.06
C LEU A 80 -1.89 -30.56 6.45
N ALA A 81 -2.07 -30.18 5.18
CA ALA A 81 -3.33 -30.44 4.45
C ALA A 81 -3.50 -31.91 4.01
N GLY A 82 -2.39 -32.66 3.94
CA GLY A 82 -2.36 -34.00 3.35
C GLY A 82 -2.78 -33.99 1.87
N ALA A 83 -2.58 -32.89 1.15
CA ALA A 83 -2.90 -32.71 -0.26
C ALA A 83 -2.16 -31.51 -0.87
N ARG A 84 -1.85 -31.57 -2.15
CA ARG A 84 -1.36 -30.44 -2.91
C ARG A 84 -2.51 -29.60 -3.45
N PHE A 85 -2.42 -28.29 -3.32
CA PHE A 85 -3.39 -27.32 -3.84
C PHE A 85 -2.71 -25.96 -4.05
N ASN A 86 -3.37 -25.03 -4.74
CA ASN A 86 -2.86 -23.68 -4.89
C ASN A 86 -3.13 -22.87 -3.60
N VAL A 87 -2.08 -22.64 -2.79
CA VAL A 87 -2.17 -21.90 -1.52
C VAL A 87 -2.67 -20.45 -1.74
N GLY A 88 -2.37 -19.86 -2.90
CA GLY A 88 -2.87 -18.55 -3.31
C GLY A 88 -4.35 -18.52 -3.70
N SER A 89 -5.02 -19.67 -3.81
CA SER A 89 -6.44 -19.74 -4.17
C SER A 89 -7.35 -19.81 -2.95
N PRO A 90 -8.14 -18.77 -2.62
CA PRO A 90 -9.07 -18.80 -1.50
C PRO A 90 -10.10 -19.94 -1.60
N ALA A 91 -10.52 -20.28 -2.83
CA ALA A 91 -11.50 -21.36 -3.07
C ALA A 91 -10.93 -22.73 -2.70
N GLN A 92 -9.73 -23.07 -3.20
CA GLN A 92 -9.09 -24.35 -2.91
C GLN A 92 -8.70 -24.45 -1.42
N LEU A 93 -8.17 -23.38 -0.85
CA LEU A 93 -7.89 -23.34 0.59
C LEU A 93 -9.17 -23.57 1.41
N GLY A 94 -10.28 -22.94 1.02
CA GLY A 94 -11.55 -23.11 1.70
C GLY A 94 -12.08 -24.56 1.63
N GLU A 95 -11.93 -25.24 0.50
CA GLU A 95 -12.26 -26.67 0.37
C GLU A 95 -11.41 -27.52 1.32
N ILE A 96 -10.10 -27.22 1.45
CA ILE A 96 -9.23 -27.90 2.41
C ILE A 96 -9.67 -27.65 3.84
N LEU A 97 -9.85 -26.39 4.25
CA LEU A 97 -10.16 -26.04 5.64
C LEU A 97 -11.55 -26.50 6.06
N PHE A 98 -12.58 -26.25 5.25
CA PHE A 98 -13.96 -26.38 5.66
C PHE A 98 -14.59 -27.72 5.24
N GLU A 99 -14.17 -28.34 4.13
CA GLU A 99 -14.72 -29.61 3.67
C GLU A 99 -13.84 -30.80 4.08
N LYS A 100 -12.51 -30.71 3.85
CA LYS A 100 -11.61 -31.83 4.16
C LYS A 100 -11.26 -31.92 5.65
N MET A 101 -10.91 -30.78 6.28
CA MET A 101 -10.54 -30.73 7.70
C MET A 101 -11.77 -30.53 8.62
N GLY A 102 -12.92 -30.12 8.06
CA GLY A 102 -14.16 -29.92 8.82
C GLY A 102 -14.16 -28.77 9.81
N LEU A 103 -13.30 -27.74 9.56
CA LEU A 103 -13.20 -26.58 10.44
C LEU A 103 -14.44 -25.67 10.30
N GLU A 104 -14.84 -25.05 11.39
CA GLU A 104 -15.98 -24.11 11.41
C GLU A 104 -15.60 -22.74 10.84
N GLY A 105 -16.60 -21.92 10.48
CA GLY A 105 -16.43 -20.54 10.02
C GLY A 105 -16.40 -20.36 8.50
N GLY A 106 -16.49 -21.42 7.70
CA GLY A 106 -16.52 -21.38 6.25
C GLY A 106 -17.75 -20.67 5.69
N LYS A 107 -17.55 -19.62 4.88
CA LYS A 107 -18.65 -18.92 4.17
C LYS A 107 -18.41 -19.00 2.68
N LYS A 108 -19.44 -19.43 1.93
CA LYS A 108 -19.46 -19.41 0.46
C LYS A 108 -20.03 -18.08 -0.02
N GLY A 109 -19.34 -17.44 -0.95
CA GLY A 109 -19.83 -16.25 -1.62
C GLY A 109 -20.96 -16.54 -2.61
N LYS A 110 -21.47 -15.50 -3.28
CA LYS A 110 -22.52 -15.64 -4.30
C LYS A 110 -22.16 -16.59 -5.46
N SER A 111 -20.88 -16.79 -5.71
CA SER A 111 -20.34 -17.74 -6.72
C SER A 111 -20.28 -19.19 -6.24
N GLY A 112 -20.75 -19.52 -5.03
CA GLY A 112 -20.64 -20.84 -4.41
C GLY A 112 -19.23 -21.22 -3.95
N LYS A 113 -18.22 -20.37 -4.12
CA LYS A 113 -16.84 -20.59 -3.71
C LYS A 113 -16.60 -20.07 -2.29
N TYR A 114 -15.75 -20.77 -1.54
CA TYR A 114 -15.33 -20.32 -0.21
C TYR A 114 -14.50 -19.03 -0.30
N SER A 115 -14.70 -18.17 0.67
CA SER A 115 -13.79 -17.06 0.99
C SER A 115 -12.99 -17.40 2.25
N THR A 116 -11.74 -16.97 2.29
CA THR A 116 -10.84 -17.20 3.43
C THR A 116 -10.22 -15.86 3.83
N PRO A 117 -11.02 -14.91 4.38
CA PRO A 117 -10.52 -13.61 4.81
C PRO A 117 -9.57 -13.76 6.01
N ALA A 118 -8.78 -12.72 6.28
CA ALA A 118 -7.71 -12.79 7.27
C ALA A 118 -8.23 -13.04 8.69
N ASP A 119 -9.32 -12.37 9.09
CA ASP A 119 -9.96 -12.52 10.38
C ASP A 119 -10.36 -13.98 10.67
N VAL A 120 -10.97 -14.67 9.71
CA VAL A 120 -11.33 -16.09 9.84
C VAL A 120 -10.10 -16.97 9.98
N LEU A 121 -9.04 -16.69 9.21
CA LEU A 121 -7.79 -17.45 9.32
C LEU A 121 -7.05 -17.17 10.64
N GLU A 122 -7.08 -15.94 11.14
CA GLU A 122 -6.51 -15.56 12.43
C GLU A 122 -7.21 -16.29 13.59
N ASP A 123 -8.55 -16.37 13.57
CA ASP A 123 -9.32 -17.13 14.55
C ASP A 123 -8.96 -18.61 14.52
N LEU A 124 -8.90 -19.23 13.33
CA LEU A 124 -8.53 -20.63 13.17
C LEU A 124 -7.08 -20.93 13.53
N ALA A 125 -6.18 -19.96 13.34
CA ALA A 125 -4.75 -20.08 13.66
C ALA A 125 -4.50 -20.21 15.16
N THR A 126 -5.45 -19.84 16.00
CA THR A 126 -5.35 -20.04 17.47
C THR A 126 -5.34 -21.49 17.88
N THR A 127 -5.90 -22.39 17.07
CA THR A 127 -6.08 -23.82 17.37
C THR A 127 -5.52 -24.75 16.30
N HIS A 128 -5.17 -24.22 15.12
CA HIS A 128 -4.71 -25.04 13.99
C HIS A 128 -3.49 -24.41 13.31
N ASP A 129 -2.48 -25.23 13.03
CA ASP A 129 -1.22 -24.78 12.41
C ASP A 129 -1.38 -24.38 10.93
N LEU A 130 -2.23 -25.08 10.17
CA LEU A 130 -2.38 -24.82 8.73
C LEU A 130 -2.81 -23.38 8.43
N PRO A 131 -3.88 -22.81 9.06
CA PRO A 131 -4.23 -21.40 8.88
C PRO A 131 -3.10 -20.44 9.26
N ALA A 132 -2.33 -20.73 10.31
CA ALA A 132 -1.19 -19.90 10.71
C ALA A 132 -0.11 -19.86 9.61
N ARG A 133 0.26 -21.02 9.04
CA ARG A 133 1.23 -21.09 7.93
C ARG A 133 0.71 -20.39 6.67
N VAL A 134 -0.58 -20.47 6.39
CA VAL A 134 -1.21 -19.76 5.27
C VAL A 134 -1.14 -18.24 5.47
N LEU A 135 -1.35 -17.73 6.67
CA LEU A 135 -1.19 -16.30 6.97
C LEU A 135 0.25 -15.84 6.76
N ASP A 136 1.24 -16.61 7.23
CA ASP A 136 2.67 -16.34 7.01
C ASP A 136 3.00 -16.29 5.51
N TRP A 137 2.51 -17.29 4.75
CA TRP A 137 2.70 -17.36 3.30
C TRP A 137 2.07 -16.16 2.59
N ARG A 138 0.85 -15.79 2.94
CA ARG A 138 0.14 -14.62 2.36
C ARG A 138 0.85 -13.31 2.65
N GLN A 139 1.38 -13.15 3.86
CA GLN A 139 2.17 -11.97 4.21
C GLN A 139 3.41 -11.85 3.32
N LEU A 140 4.20 -12.93 3.18
CA LEU A 140 5.38 -12.93 2.31
C LEU A 140 5.01 -12.73 0.84
N SER A 141 3.95 -13.36 0.35
CA SER A 141 3.46 -13.21 -1.01
C SER A 141 3.09 -11.76 -1.32
N LYS A 142 2.37 -11.10 -0.40
CA LYS A 142 2.02 -9.68 -0.52
C LYS A 142 3.26 -8.78 -0.52
N LEU A 143 4.21 -9.02 0.39
CA LEU A 143 5.43 -8.24 0.47
C LEU A 143 6.28 -8.41 -0.80
N LYS A 144 6.39 -9.64 -1.29
CA LYS A 144 7.12 -9.94 -2.51
C LYS A 144 6.50 -9.26 -3.72
N SER A 145 5.23 -9.49 -3.98
CA SER A 145 4.56 -8.97 -5.18
C SER A 145 4.42 -7.44 -5.17
N THR A 146 4.12 -6.84 -4.02
CA THR A 146 3.82 -5.41 -3.92
C THR A 146 5.09 -4.55 -3.82
N TYR A 147 6.14 -5.08 -3.17
CA TYR A 147 7.33 -4.28 -2.87
C TYR A 147 8.60 -4.80 -3.54
N THR A 148 9.03 -6.04 -3.26
CA THR A 148 10.32 -6.48 -3.78
C THR A 148 10.35 -6.69 -5.28
N ASP A 149 9.24 -7.04 -5.90
CA ASP A 149 9.13 -7.19 -7.35
C ASP A 149 8.65 -5.87 -8.00
N ALA A 150 7.44 -5.42 -7.65
CA ALA A 150 6.81 -4.28 -8.33
C ALA A 150 7.61 -2.96 -8.21
N LEU A 151 8.26 -2.68 -7.07
CA LEU A 151 9.03 -1.43 -6.94
C LEU A 151 10.20 -1.35 -7.92
N GLN A 152 10.78 -2.48 -8.32
CA GLN A 152 11.87 -2.50 -9.30
C GLN A 152 11.42 -2.04 -10.69
N ASP A 153 10.16 -2.31 -11.04
CA ASP A 153 9.57 -1.90 -12.33
C ASP A 153 9.27 -0.39 -12.37
N HIS A 154 9.11 0.23 -11.21
CA HIS A 154 8.90 1.68 -11.08
C HIS A 154 10.18 2.51 -11.06
N VAL A 155 11.35 1.88 -11.11
CA VAL A 155 12.62 2.62 -11.17
C VAL A 155 12.80 3.21 -12.55
N ASN A 156 12.81 4.53 -12.64
CA ASN A 156 13.09 5.24 -13.88
C ASN A 156 14.54 4.98 -14.33
N ALA A 157 14.73 4.54 -15.57
CA ALA A 157 16.02 4.12 -16.10
C ALA A 157 17.03 5.27 -16.21
N GLU A 158 16.56 6.51 -16.41
CA GLU A 158 17.43 7.69 -16.56
C GLU A 158 17.87 8.23 -15.20
N THR A 159 16.97 8.24 -14.20
CA THR A 159 17.25 8.82 -12.88
C THR A 159 17.73 7.81 -11.84
N GLY A 160 17.46 6.52 -12.06
CA GLY A 160 17.69 5.46 -11.06
C GLY A 160 16.80 5.61 -9.81
N ARG A 161 15.70 6.35 -9.92
CA ARG A 161 14.83 6.73 -8.80
C ARG A 161 13.39 6.34 -9.07
N VAL A 162 12.63 6.17 -8.01
CA VAL A 162 11.18 5.97 -8.07
C VAL A 162 10.50 7.33 -7.89
N HIS A 163 9.58 7.63 -8.76
CA HIS A 163 8.82 8.88 -8.79
C HIS A 163 7.34 8.55 -8.59
N THR A 164 6.88 8.58 -7.34
CA THR A 164 5.45 8.40 -7.01
C THR A 164 4.66 9.65 -7.38
N SER A 165 3.37 9.51 -7.55
CA SER A 165 2.42 10.62 -7.71
C SER A 165 1.68 10.86 -6.39
N TYR A 166 1.55 12.14 -5.98
CA TYR A 166 0.80 12.51 -4.79
C TYR A 166 -0.54 13.14 -5.14
N SER A 167 -1.60 12.67 -4.49
CA SER A 167 -2.94 13.27 -4.58
C SER A 167 -3.27 14.00 -3.28
N ILE A 168 -3.66 15.27 -3.39
CA ILE A 168 -4.14 16.10 -2.27
C ILE A 168 -5.57 15.71 -1.90
N ALA A 169 -6.37 15.30 -2.88
CA ALA A 169 -7.78 14.94 -2.70
C ALA A 169 -8.03 13.43 -2.61
N GLY A 170 -6.98 12.61 -2.47
CA GLY A 170 -7.07 11.15 -2.47
C GLY A 170 -7.63 10.53 -1.20
N ALA A 171 -7.74 11.30 -0.10
CA ALA A 171 -8.25 10.83 1.18
C ALA A 171 -9.20 11.86 1.81
N ASN A 172 -10.30 11.38 2.40
CA ASN A 172 -11.29 12.25 3.09
C ASN A 172 -10.77 12.85 4.41
N THR A 173 -9.60 12.39 4.88
CA THR A 173 -8.98 12.83 6.14
C THR A 173 -8.10 14.07 5.99
N GLY A 174 -7.89 14.58 4.76
CA GLY A 174 -6.91 15.62 4.47
C GLY A 174 -5.47 15.12 4.38
N ARG A 175 -5.22 13.79 4.48
CA ARG A 175 -3.91 13.20 4.23
C ARG A 175 -3.65 13.09 2.73
N LEU A 176 -2.37 13.16 2.34
CA LEU A 176 -1.95 12.85 0.98
C LEU A 176 -2.13 11.36 0.68
N ALA A 177 -2.45 11.04 -0.55
CA ALA A 177 -2.36 9.68 -1.07
C ALA A 177 -1.19 9.57 -2.06
N SER A 178 -0.48 8.44 -2.01
CA SER A 178 0.63 8.13 -2.91
C SER A 178 0.23 6.97 -3.83
N THR A 179 0.43 7.14 -5.14
CA THR A 179 0.11 6.14 -6.17
C THR A 179 1.23 6.04 -7.19
N ASP A 180 1.30 4.94 -7.86
CA ASP A 180 2.21 4.65 -8.99
C ASP A 180 3.71 4.90 -8.73
N PRO A 181 4.30 4.25 -7.70
CA PRO A 181 3.76 3.26 -6.78
C PRO A 181 3.25 3.88 -5.47
N ASN A 182 2.40 3.14 -4.73
CA ASN A 182 2.04 3.54 -3.37
C ASN A 182 3.20 3.28 -2.40
N LEU A 183 3.85 4.34 -1.93
CA LEU A 183 4.97 4.29 -0.98
C LEU A 183 4.54 4.46 0.49
N GLN A 184 3.26 4.77 0.76
CA GLN A 184 2.76 5.01 2.12
C GLN A 184 2.47 3.71 2.89
N ASN A 185 2.25 2.60 2.19
CA ASN A 185 1.85 1.33 2.79
C ASN A 185 3.03 0.36 3.02
N ILE A 186 4.28 0.82 2.92
CA ILE A 186 5.46 0.00 3.22
C ILE A 186 5.41 -0.37 4.70
N PRO A 187 5.39 -1.67 5.06
CA PRO A 187 5.25 -2.10 6.44
C PRO A 187 6.41 -1.62 7.31
N VAL A 188 6.10 -1.26 8.57
CA VAL A 188 7.10 -0.82 9.56
C VAL A 188 7.19 -1.74 10.78
N ARG A 189 6.17 -2.57 11.01
CA ARG A 189 6.06 -3.39 12.22
C ARG A 189 6.78 -4.73 12.09
N SER A 190 6.71 -5.37 10.92
CA SER A 190 7.39 -6.64 10.67
C SER A 190 8.88 -6.43 10.35
N GLU A 191 9.69 -7.44 10.63
CA GLU A 191 11.13 -7.44 10.28
C GLU A 191 11.33 -7.34 8.77
N GLU A 192 10.58 -8.12 8.00
CA GLU A 192 10.62 -8.10 6.53
C GLU A 192 10.26 -6.73 5.98
N GLY A 193 9.24 -6.07 6.53
CA GLY A 193 8.85 -4.71 6.14
C GLY A 193 9.95 -3.69 6.42
N ARG A 194 10.60 -3.78 7.59
CA ARG A 194 11.76 -2.92 7.90
C ARG A 194 12.91 -3.13 6.93
N ARG A 195 13.20 -4.36 6.55
CA ARG A 195 14.24 -4.69 5.56
C ARG A 195 13.93 -4.13 4.17
N ILE A 196 12.66 -4.07 3.76
CA ILE A 196 12.27 -3.41 2.50
C ILE A 196 12.67 -1.92 2.51
N ARG A 197 12.59 -1.27 3.67
CA ARG A 197 13.00 0.14 3.82
C ARG A 197 14.50 0.36 3.64
N GLU A 198 15.34 -0.64 3.89
CA GLU A 198 16.78 -0.58 3.66
C GLU A 198 17.14 -0.41 2.17
N ALA A 199 16.22 -0.77 1.27
CA ALA A 199 16.39 -0.55 -0.16
C ALA A 199 16.24 0.93 -0.58
N PHE A 200 15.65 1.78 0.28
CA PHE A 200 15.58 3.21 0.04
C PHE A 200 16.84 3.87 0.55
N VAL A 201 17.66 4.38 -0.37
CA VAL A 201 19.00 4.84 -0.07
C VAL A 201 19.20 6.30 -0.46
N ALA A 202 20.12 6.97 0.23
CA ALA A 202 20.59 8.30 -0.16
C ALA A 202 21.66 8.19 -1.27
N GLU A 203 21.85 9.26 -1.99
CA GLU A 203 22.98 9.39 -2.90
C GLU A 203 24.31 9.45 -2.14
N THR A 204 25.41 9.11 -2.82
CA THR A 204 26.76 9.21 -2.25
C THR A 204 27.01 10.60 -1.68
N GLY A 205 27.44 10.66 -0.45
CA GLY A 205 27.69 11.91 0.28
C GLY A 205 26.43 12.58 0.86
N LYS A 206 25.26 11.93 0.75
CA LYS A 206 24.00 12.40 1.34
C LYS A 206 23.49 11.39 2.37
N VAL A 207 22.54 11.82 3.20
CA VAL A 207 21.85 10.98 4.17
C VAL A 207 20.35 11.15 4.04
N LEU A 208 19.60 10.10 4.37
CA LEU A 208 18.15 10.19 4.57
C LEU A 208 17.88 10.74 5.96
N VAL A 209 17.04 11.75 6.05
CA VAL A 209 16.61 12.35 7.32
C VAL A 209 15.13 12.07 7.49
N SER A 210 14.75 11.48 8.63
CA SER A 210 13.35 11.28 9.02
C SER A 210 13.05 12.16 10.21
N LEU A 211 12.06 13.05 10.04
CA LEU A 211 11.56 13.93 11.08
C LEU A 211 10.05 13.70 11.20
N ASP A 212 9.60 13.35 12.39
CA ASP A 212 8.19 13.07 12.64
C ASP A 212 7.73 13.76 13.93
N TYR A 213 6.50 14.29 13.90
CA TYR A 213 5.88 14.90 15.08
C TYR A 213 5.39 13.81 16.03
N SER A 214 5.93 13.76 17.24
CA SER A 214 5.48 12.82 18.24
C SER A 214 4.06 13.13 18.70
N GLN A 215 3.12 12.19 18.46
CA GLN A 215 1.73 12.23 18.95
C GLN A 215 1.00 13.53 18.58
N ILE A 216 1.17 14.02 17.34
CA ILE A 216 0.65 15.33 16.93
C ILE A 216 -0.88 15.39 17.04
N GLU A 217 -1.60 14.34 16.69
CA GLU A 217 -3.06 14.27 16.76
C GLU A 217 -3.55 14.40 18.22
N LEU A 218 -2.89 13.73 19.17
CA LEU A 218 -3.24 13.83 20.60
C LEU A 218 -2.95 15.22 21.15
N ARG A 219 -1.86 15.86 20.70
CA ARG A 219 -1.52 17.24 21.10
C ARG A 219 -2.54 18.24 20.57
N ILE A 220 -2.97 18.08 19.32
CA ILE A 220 -4.02 18.91 18.74
C ILE A 220 -5.35 18.68 19.45
N LEU A 221 -5.71 17.42 19.75
CA LEU A 221 -6.93 17.09 20.49
C LEU A 221 -6.93 17.73 21.88
N ALA A 222 -5.84 17.61 22.62
CA ALA A 222 -5.69 18.23 23.95
C ALA A 222 -5.85 19.76 23.86
N HIS A 223 -5.22 20.39 22.87
CA HIS A 223 -5.36 21.84 22.65
C HIS A 223 -6.80 22.26 22.36
N ILE A 224 -7.52 21.53 21.49
CA ILE A 224 -8.91 21.82 21.14
C ILE A 224 -9.86 21.58 22.35
N ALA A 225 -9.58 20.52 23.12
CA ALA A 225 -10.37 20.16 24.29
C ALA A 225 -10.08 21.02 25.53
N GLY A 226 -9.03 21.84 25.50
CA GLY A 226 -8.62 22.69 26.63
C GLY A 226 -8.02 21.89 27.81
N ILE A 227 -7.41 20.73 27.53
CA ILE A 227 -6.79 19.84 28.51
C ILE A 227 -5.28 20.07 28.57
#